data_57da45c9ef56d7bacf89d2a8c38c04d9
#
_entry.id   57da45c9ef56d7bacf89d2a8c38c04d9
#
_cell.length_a   1.000
_cell.length_b   1.000
_cell.length_c   1.000
_cell.angle_alpha   90.00
_cell.angle_beta   90.00
_cell.angle_gamma   90.00
#
_symmetry.space_group_name_H-M   'P 1'
#
loop_
_entity.id
_entity.type
_entity.pdbx_description
1 polymer ?
#
loop_
_entity_poly.entity_id
_entity_poly.type
_entity_poly.pdbx_seq_one_letter_code
_entity_poly.pdbx_strand_id
1 'polypeptide(L)'
;ALNDFLGIGTHRQGARIIIIQPAEAMNQATANSLLKMLEEPSSSTMFILITHNKRRLLPTILSRCQTLVFAKPAMDQALTWLRECGTPHAEDLLAHAGGMPLTARSEAGDWDRLDGFYRDLAQLEHAGPVTIAGRWESWLKENKEEEPTIDKRTLVIWMQKWVFDLV
;
A
#
# COMPACT_ATOMS: atom_id res chain seq x y z
N ALA A 1 6.56 9.88 24.06
CA ALA A 1 5.58 9.22 23.16
C ALA A 1 5.78 7.71 23.07
N LEU A 2 6.79 7.16 22.32
CA LEU A 2 6.95 5.70 22.19
C LEU A 2 7.39 5.06 23.52
N ASN A 3 8.35 5.68 24.22
CA ASN A 3 8.83 5.22 25.53
C ASN A 3 7.74 5.27 26.62
N ASP A 4 6.86 6.26 26.60
CA ASP A 4 5.76 6.39 27.56
C ASP A 4 4.73 5.29 27.36
N PHE A 5 4.38 5.01 26.09
CA PHE A 5 3.48 3.91 25.73
C PHE A 5 4.04 2.53 26.11
N LEU A 6 5.35 2.34 25.98
CA LEU A 6 6.02 1.08 26.27
C LEU A 6 6.31 0.88 27.77
N GLY A 7 6.37 1.97 28.55
CA GLY A 7 6.50 1.94 30.02
C GLY A 7 5.21 1.53 30.75
N ILE A 8 4.05 1.55 30.11
CA ILE A 8 2.79 1.13 30.70
C ILE A 8 2.78 -0.39 30.81
N GLY A 9 2.84 -0.91 32.01
CA GLY A 9 2.74 -2.36 32.28
C GLY A 9 1.40 -2.95 31.79
N THR A 10 1.40 -4.19 31.35
CA THR A 10 0.15 -4.91 31.08
C THR A 10 -0.53 -5.27 32.40
N HIS A 11 -1.78 -4.82 32.58
CA HIS A 11 -2.61 -5.25 33.72
C HIS A 11 -3.07 -6.72 33.63
N ARG A 12 -2.76 -7.40 32.49
CA ARG A 12 -3.04 -8.83 32.30
C ARG A 12 -1.72 -9.60 32.19
N GLN A 13 -1.66 -10.73 32.83
CA GLN A 13 -0.56 -11.72 32.65
C GLN A 13 -0.66 -12.25 31.20
N GLY A 14 0.11 -11.69 30.26
CA GLY A 14 0.07 -12.10 28.87
C GLY A 14 1.21 -11.47 28.05
N ALA A 15 1.48 -12.02 26.87
CA ALA A 15 2.44 -11.47 25.95
C ALA A 15 1.94 -10.15 25.38
N ARG A 16 2.83 -9.15 25.29
CA ARG A 16 2.58 -7.88 24.63
C ARG A 16 3.06 -8.00 23.17
N ILE A 17 2.20 -7.70 22.20
CA ILE A 17 2.55 -7.62 20.81
C ILE A 17 2.51 -6.16 20.38
N ILE A 18 3.61 -5.67 19.83
CA ILE A 18 3.75 -4.30 19.33
C ILE A 18 3.95 -4.37 17.82
N ILE A 19 2.98 -3.81 17.05
CA ILE A 19 3.01 -3.78 15.61
C ILE A 19 3.33 -2.37 15.15
N ILE A 20 4.35 -2.23 14.29
CA ILE A 20 4.75 -0.95 13.68
C ILE A 20 4.60 -1.07 12.17
N GLN A 21 3.68 -0.27 11.60
CA GLN A 21 3.35 -0.27 10.17
C GLN A 21 3.00 1.14 9.68
N PRO A 22 3.61 1.65 8.61
CA PRO A 22 4.81 1.11 7.96
C PRO A 22 6.07 1.43 8.76
N ALA A 23 6.93 0.42 8.94
CA ALA A 23 8.14 0.58 9.76
C ALA A 23 9.16 1.55 9.14
N GLU A 24 9.20 1.68 7.82
CA GLU A 24 10.04 2.63 7.10
C GLU A 24 9.64 4.10 7.26
N ALA A 25 8.46 4.39 7.83
CA ALA A 25 8.03 5.76 8.14
C ALA A 25 8.59 6.29 9.46
N MET A 26 9.26 5.44 10.24
CA MET A 26 9.92 5.88 11.46
C MET A 26 11.03 6.89 11.15
N ASN A 27 11.05 8.01 11.90
CA ASN A 27 12.20 8.90 11.87
C ASN A 27 13.39 8.31 12.63
N GLN A 28 14.58 8.89 12.43
CA GLN A 28 15.84 8.40 13.02
C GLN A 28 15.78 8.30 14.55
N ALA A 29 15.15 9.26 15.22
CA ALA A 29 15.06 9.27 16.69
C ALA A 29 14.19 8.12 17.20
N THR A 30 13.06 7.86 16.54
CA THR A 30 12.18 6.72 16.87
C THR A 30 12.86 5.38 16.60
N ALA A 31 13.56 5.25 15.46
CA ALA A 31 14.31 4.06 15.11
C ALA A 31 15.41 3.76 16.14
N ASN A 32 16.17 4.78 16.58
CA ASN A 32 17.21 4.63 17.60
C ASN A 32 16.62 4.27 18.97
N SER A 33 15.46 4.81 19.34
CA SER A 33 14.76 4.41 20.56
C SER A 33 14.30 2.95 20.54
N LEU A 34 13.85 2.48 19.35
CA LEU A 34 13.43 1.09 19.16
C LEU A 34 14.60 0.12 19.32
N LEU A 35 15.82 0.47 18.89
CA LEU A 35 17.00 -0.38 18.99
C LEU A 35 17.24 -0.87 20.43
N LYS A 36 17.12 0.02 21.43
CA LYS A 36 17.29 -0.35 22.84
C LYS A 36 16.30 -1.43 23.29
N MET A 37 15.07 -1.35 22.78
CA MET A 37 14.02 -2.30 23.13
C MET A 37 14.13 -3.63 22.36
N LEU A 38 14.73 -3.61 21.17
CA LEU A 38 15.02 -4.82 20.41
C LEU A 38 16.23 -5.57 20.99
N GLU A 39 17.19 -4.87 21.63
CA GLU A 39 18.34 -5.47 22.30
C GLU A 39 17.96 -6.15 23.60
N GLU A 40 17.11 -5.50 24.39
CA GLU A 40 16.68 -5.99 25.69
C GLU A 40 15.13 -5.98 25.79
N PRO A 41 14.45 -6.85 25.03
CA PRO A 41 13.00 -6.89 25.11
C PRO A 41 12.57 -7.42 26.50
N SER A 42 11.54 -6.80 27.09
CA SER A 42 10.92 -7.39 28.27
C SER A 42 10.43 -8.79 27.96
N SER A 43 10.52 -9.71 28.94
CA SER A 43 10.30 -11.15 28.77
C SER A 43 8.97 -11.58 28.16
N SER A 44 8.02 -10.66 28.01
CA SER A 44 6.70 -10.90 27.43
C SER A 44 6.38 -10.01 26.22
N THR A 45 7.39 -9.36 25.60
CA THR A 45 7.14 -8.44 24.50
C THR A 45 7.66 -8.98 23.17
N MET A 46 6.79 -8.98 22.16
CA MET A 46 7.12 -9.30 20.76
C MET A 46 6.93 -8.04 19.90
N PHE A 47 7.91 -7.74 19.05
CA PHE A 47 7.83 -6.67 18.07
C PHE A 47 7.58 -7.25 16.68
N ILE A 48 6.58 -6.72 15.97
CA ILE A 48 6.29 -7.03 14.56
C ILE A 48 6.45 -5.74 13.76
N LEU A 49 7.48 -5.71 12.91
CA LEU A 49 7.80 -4.58 12.04
C LEU A 49 7.36 -4.93 10.62
N ILE A 50 6.37 -4.22 10.09
CA ILE A 50 5.85 -4.42 8.74
C ILE A 50 6.39 -3.33 7.84
N THR A 51 7.06 -3.72 6.74
CA THR A 51 7.63 -2.78 5.78
C THR A 51 7.42 -3.25 4.34
N HIS A 52 7.14 -2.32 3.44
CA HIS A 52 7.10 -2.56 1.99
C HIS A 52 8.47 -2.33 1.35
N ASN A 53 9.39 -1.66 2.05
CA ASN A 53 10.73 -1.38 1.56
C ASN A 53 11.81 -1.62 2.62
N LYS A 54 12.29 -2.86 2.67
CA LYS A 54 13.34 -3.28 3.60
C LYS A 54 14.61 -2.40 3.54
N ARG A 55 14.94 -1.85 2.35
CA ARG A 55 16.14 -1.00 2.16
C ARG A 55 16.06 0.34 2.88
N ARG A 56 14.86 0.79 3.26
CA ARG A 56 14.65 2.04 4.00
C ARG A 56 14.75 1.86 5.52
N LEU A 57 14.82 0.63 6.02
CA LEU A 57 15.05 0.35 7.42
C LEU A 57 16.55 0.41 7.73
N LEU A 58 16.86 0.85 8.96
CA LEU A 58 18.24 0.85 9.44
C LEU A 58 18.80 -0.59 9.47
N PRO A 59 20.03 -0.81 8.99
CA PRO A 59 20.70 -2.11 9.06
C PRO A 59 20.77 -2.66 10.50
N THR A 60 20.89 -1.75 11.48
CA THR A 60 20.91 -2.07 12.92
C THR A 60 19.58 -2.65 13.44
N ILE A 61 18.43 -2.25 12.86
CA ILE A 61 17.14 -2.86 13.14
C ILE A 61 17.06 -4.24 12.49
N LEU A 62 17.47 -4.32 11.21
CA LEU A 62 17.43 -5.56 10.45
C LEU A 62 18.29 -6.68 11.07
N SER A 63 19.42 -6.33 11.67
CA SER A 63 20.30 -7.30 12.33
C SER A 63 19.73 -7.89 13.63
N ARG A 64 18.71 -7.25 14.22
CA ARG A 64 18.04 -7.65 15.45
C ARG A 64 16.65 -8.26 15.25
N CYS A 65 16.21 -8.30 14.00
CA CYS A 65 14.90 -8.86 13.64
C CYS A 65 15.04 -10.08 12.76
N GLN A 66 14.24 -11.11 13.02
CA GLN A 66 14.06 -12.19 12.06
C GLN A 66 13.23 -11.68 10.90
N THR A 67 13.75 -11.82 9.67
CA THR A 67 13.04 -11.39 8.48
C THR A 67 12.14 -12.50 7.96
N LEU A 68 10.84 -12.21 7.84
CA LEU A 68 9.86 -13.03 7.16
C LEU A 68 9.44 -12.31 5.86
N VAL A 69 9.65 -12.97 4.73
CA VAL A 69 9.29 -12.39 3.41
C VAL A 69 7.96 -12.98 2.96
N PHE A 70 7.00 -12.10 2.67
CA PHE A 70 5.76 -12.46 2.01
C PHE A 70 5.91 -12.20 0.51
N ALA A 71 6.07 -13.27 -0.25
CA ALA A 71 6.14 -13.18 -1.71
C ALA A 71 4.74 -12.90 -2.29
N LYS A 72 4.72 -12.27 -3.47
CA LYS A 72 3.49 -12.17 -4.24
C LYS A 72 3.03 -13.60 -4.62
N PRO A 73 1.71 -13.88 -4.60
CA PRO A 73 1.21 -15.17 -5.08
C PRO A 73 1.50 -15.32 -6.58
N ALA A 74 1.49 -16.56 -7.07
CA ALA A 74 1.54 -16.82 -8.50
C ALA A 74 0.30 -16.22 -9.18
N MET A 75 0.43 -15.75 -10.42
CA MET A 75 -0.62 -15.03 -11.13
C MET A 75 -1.91 -15.85 -11.26
N ASP A 76 -1.79 -17.15 -11.56
CA ASP A 76 -2.90 -18.09 -11.67
C ASP A 76 -3.66 -18.26 -10.35
N GLN A 77 -2.94 -18.37 -9.24
CA GLN A 77 -3.52 -18.45 -7.90
C GLN A 77 -4.26 -17.17 -7.53
N ALA A 78 -3.65 -16.01 -7.82
CA ALA A 78 -4.25 -14.71 -7.56
C ALA A 78 -5.53 -14.51 -8.38
N LEU A 79 -5.53 -14.88 -9.65
CA LEU A 79 -6.71 -14.82 -10.52
C LEU A 79 -7.83 -15.77 -10.06
N THR A 80 -7.48 -17.00 -9.71
CA THR A 80 -8.46 -17.96 -9.19
C THR A 80 -9.14 -17.39 -7.95
N TRP A 81 -8.37 -16.90 -7.01
CA TRP A 81 -8.89 -16.30 -5.79
C TRP A 81 -9.80 -15.08 -6.06
N LEU A 82 -9.41 -14.17 -6.97
CA LEU A 82 -10.21 -13.00 -7.32
C LEU A 82 -11.54 -13.39 -7.94
N ARG A 83 -11.55 -14.43 -8.82
CA ARG A 83 -12.78 -14.98 -9.42
C ARG A 83 -13.69 -15.62 -8.38
N GLU A 84 -13.14 -16.39 -7.44
CA GLU A 84 -13.89 -16.95 -6.32
C GLU A 84 -14.51 -15.88 -5.42
N CYS A 85 -13.82 -14.73 -5.26
CA CYS A 85 -14.35 -13.57 -4.57
C CYS A 85 -15.39 -12.76 -5.36
N GLY A 86 -15.71 -13.18 -6.60
CA GLY A 86 -16.66 -12.47 -7.47
C GLY A 86 -16.14 -11.10 -7.95
N THR A 87 -14.82 -10.90 -8.02
CA THR A 87 -14.22 -9.64 -8.46
C THR A 87 -14.42 -9.49 -9.97
N PRO A 88 -15.13 -8.45 -10.45
CA PRO A 88 -15.26 -8.18 -11.88
C PRO A 88 -13.89 -7.75 -12.44
N HIS A 89 -13.67 -7.98 -13.74
CA HIS A 89 -12.44 -7.54 -14.43
C HIS A 89 -11.14 -7.98 -13.73
N ALA A 90 -11.14 -9.19 -13.13
CA ALA A 90 -10.07 -9.67 -12.27
C ALA A 90 -8.69 -9.66 -12.94
N GLU A 91 -8.62 -9.94 -14.25
CA GLU A 91 -7.38 -9.99 -15.01
C GLU A 91 -6.76 -8.60 -15.17
N ASP A 92 -7.55 -7.64 -15.59
CA ASP A 92 -7.11 -6.27 -15.83
C ASP A 92 -6.76 -5.56 -14.50
N LEU A 93 -7.60 -5.76 -13.48
CA LEU A 93 -7.34 -5.24 -12.12
C LEU A 93 -6.07 -5.85 -11.52
N LEU A 94 -5.85 -7.15 -11.70
CA LEU A 94 -4.65 -7.80 -11.18
C LEU A 94 -3.38 -7.33 -11.92
N ALA A 95 -3.46 -7.12 -13.23
CA ALA A 95 -2.38 -6.52 -13.99
C ALA A 95 -2.09 -5.10 -13.51
N HIS A 96 -3.13 -4.25 -13.40
CA HIS A 96 -3.02 -2.89 -12.87
C HIS A 96 -2.43 -2.86 -11.45
N ALA A 97 -2.84 -3.78 -10.59
CA ALA A 97 -2.31 -3.91 -9.22
C ALA A 97 -0.91 -4.54 -9.15
N GLY A 98 -0.26 -4.79 -10.29
CA GLY A 98 1.09 -5.38 -10.36
C GLY A 98 1.15 -6.78 -9.72
N GLY A 99 0.09 -7.58 -9.87
CA GLY A 99 0.00 -8.94 -9.34
C GLY A 99 -0.37 -9.02 -7.85
N MET A 100 -0.90 -7.96 -7.26
CA MET A 100 -1.32 -7.91 -5.85
C MET A 100 -2.85 -8.08 -5.74
N PRO A 101 -3.37 -9.27 -5.38
CA PRO A 101 -4.80 -9.56 -5.47
C PRO A 101 -5.65 -8.77 -4.46
N LEU A 102 -5.14 -8.46 -3.29
CA LEU A 102 -5.88 -7.66 -2.32
C LEU A 102 -6.06 -6.21 -2.81
N THR A 103 -5.04 -5.63 -3.45
CA THR A 103 -5.12 -4.31 -4.09
C THR A 103 -6.10 -4.35 -5.26
N ALA A 104 -6.00 -5.34 -6.14
CA ALA A 104 -6.92 -5.52 -7.25
C ALA A 104 -8.39 -5.59 -6.78
N ARG A 105 -8.66 -6.34 -5.71
CA ARG A 105 -9.99 -6.43 -5.13
C ARG A 105 -10.48 -5.11 -4.53
N SER A 106 -9.61 -4.36 -3.87
CA SER A 106 -9.99 -3.08 -3.28
C SER A 106 -10.26 -2.01 -4.32
N GLU A 107 -9.65 -2.10 -5.50
CA GLU A 107 -9.83 -1.16 -6.62
C GLU A 107 -11.01 -1.57 -7.55
N ALA A 108 -11.66 -2.72 -7.30
CA ALA A 108 -12.74 -3.23 -8.17
C ALA A 108 -13.96 -2.30 -8.25
N GLY A 109 -14.27 -1.57 -7.20
CA GLY A 109 -15.35 -0.58 -7.18
C GLY A 109 -15.09 0.65 -8.05
N ASP A 110 -13.83 0.92 -8.38
CA ASP A 110 -13.40 2.05 -9.18
C ASP A 110 -13.09 1.67 -10.64
N TRP A 111 -13.47 0.46 -11.07
CA TRP A 111 -13.11 -0.07 -12.39
C TRP A 111 -13.50 0.85 -13.55
N ASP A 112 -14.75 1.34 -13.59
CA ASP A 112 -15.24 2.17 -14.69
C ASP A 112 -14.43 3.47 -14.84
N ARG A 113 -13.99 4.02 -13.71
CA ARG A 113 -13.16 5.23 -13.65
C ARG A 113 -11.73 4.93 -14.09
N LEU A 114 -11.19 3.81 -13.66
CA LEU A 114 -9.85 3.34 -14.05
C LEU A 114 -9.80 3.05 -15.56
N ASP A 115 -10.79 2.35 -16.09
CA ASP A 115 -10.92 2.06 -17.53
C ASP A 115 -11.08 3.35 -18.34
N GLY A 116 -11.90 4.30 -17.85
CA GLY A 116 -12.03 5.64 -18.43
C GLY A 116 -10.69 6.38 -18.48
N PHE A 117 -9.91 6.33 -17.42
CA PHE A 117 -8.57 6.92 -17.36
C PHE A 117 -7.63 6.31 -18.42
N TYR A 118 -7.60 4.99 -18.57
CA TYR A 118 -6.77 4.33 -19.59
C TYR A 118 -7.23 4.63 -21.02
N ARG A 119 -8.55 4.72 -21.26
CA ARG A 119 -9.07 5.15 -22.56
C ARG A 119 -8.66 6.58 -22.91
N ASP A 120 -8.67 7.50 -21.96
CA ASP A 120 -8.19 8.85 -22.15
C ASP A 120 -6.70 8.89 -22.48
N LEU A 121 -5.88 8.10 -21.76
CA LEU A 121 -4.45 7.99 -22.07
C LEU A 121 -4.18 7.41 -23.47
N ALA A 122 -4.97 6.42 -23.92
CA ALA A 122 -4.87 5.89 -25.27
C ALA A 122 -5.19 6.94 -26.35
N GLN A 123 -5.95 7.99 -26.01
CA GLN A 123 -6.28 9.09 -26.89
C GLN A 123 -5.32 10.28 -26.79
N LEU A 124 -4.26 10.19 -25.97
CA LEU A 124 -3.36 11.31 -25.67
C LEU A 124 -2.75 11.97 -26.91
N GLU A 125 -2.34 11.16 -27.89
CA GLU A 125 -1.74 11.66 -29.14
C GLU A 125 -2.74 12.44 -30.02
N HIS A 126 -4.02 12.07 -29.98
CA HIS A 126 -5.06 12.66 -30.83
C HIS A 126 -5.76 13.86 -30.16
N ALA A 127 -6.09 13.72 -28.88
CA ALA A 127 -6.85 14.74 -28.15
C ALA A 127 -5.96 15.83 -27.55
N GLY A 128 -4.67 15.51 -27.33
CA GLY A 128 -3.70 16.38 -26.67
C GLY A 128 -3.83 16.42 -25.14
N PRO A 129 -2.71 16.64 -24.43
CA PRO A 129 -2.65 16.53 -22.98
C PRO A 129 -3.54 17.54 -22.23
N VAL A 130 -3.71 18.74 -22.77
CA VAL A 130 -4.53 19.78 -22.13
C VAL A 130 -6.01 19.41 -22.14
N THR A 131 -6.49 18.84 -23.24
CA THR A 131 -7.88 18.39 -23.36
C THR A 131 -8.18 17.27 -22.37
N ILE A 132 -7.28 16.30 -22.24
CA ILE A 132 -7.42 15.19 -21.32
C ILE A 132 -7.35 15.66 -19.86
N ALA A 133 -6.42 16.54 -19.53
CA ALA A 133 -6.33 17.13 -18.20
C ALA A 133 -7.62 17.90 -17.83
N GLY A 134 -8.24 18.61 -18.79
CA GLY A 134 -9.54 19.28 -18.59
C GLY A 134 -10.68 18.30 -18.29
N ARG A 135 -10.73 17.13 -18.98
CA ARG A 135 -11.71 16.08 -18.69
C ARG A 135 -11.55 15.54 -17.25
N TRP A 136 -10.31 15.25 -16.84
CA TRP A 136 -10.05 14.76 -15.50
C TRP A 136 -10.34 15.81 -14.41
N GLU A 137 -10.08 17.09 -14.70
CA GLU A 137 -10.45 18.17 -13.79
C GLU A 137 -11.98 18.26 -13.59
N SER A 138 -12.76 18.18 -14.68
CA SER A 138 -14.21 18.15 -14.61
C SER A 138 -14.71 16.95 -13.83
N TRP A 139 -14.18 15.79 -14.15
CA TRP A 139 -14.52 14.54 -13.47
C TRP A 139 -14.21 14.55 -11.95
N LEU A 140 -13.06 15.11 -11.54
CA LEU A 140 -12.73 15.29 -10.12
C LEU A 140 -13.68 16.31 -9.42
N LYS A 141 -14.27 17.25 -10.15
CA LYS A 141 -15.23 18.21 -9.60
C LYS A 141 -16.62 17.60 -9.42
N GLU A 142 -17.05 16.79 -10.37
CA GLU A 142 -18.37 16.15 -10.37
C GLU A 142 -18.49 15.07 -9.30
N ASN A 143 -17.41 14.36 -9.02
CA ASN A 143 -17.39 13.19 -8.12
C ASN A 143 -16.96 13.51 -6.69
N LYS A 144 -17.07 14.77 -6.23
CA LYS A 144 -16.68 15.15 -4.86
C LYS A 144 -17.55 14.57 -3.75
N GLU A 145 -18.78 14.17 -4.09
CA GLU A 145 -19.77 13.68 -3.12
C GLU A 145 -19.91 12.15 -3.10
N GLU A 146 -19.26 11.43 -4.01
CA GLU A 146 -19.30 9.97 -4.09
C GLU A 146 -18.16 9.34 -3.27
N GLU A 147 -18.46 8.40 -2.40
CA GLU A 147 -17.45 7.57 -1.72
C GLU A 147 -17.28 6.21 -2.45
N PRO A 148 -16.01 5.77 -2.72
CA PRO A 148 -14.75 6.43 -2.44
C PRO A 148 -14.42 7.55 -3.43
N THR A 149 -14.05 8.72 -2.90
CA THR A 149 -13.71 9.89 -3.73
C THR A 149 -12.35 9.69 -4.37
N ILE A 150 -12.29 9.63 -5.71
CA ILE A 150 -11.02 9.69 -6.42
C ILE A 150 -10.50 11.12 -6.36
N ASP A 151 -9.35 11.28 -5.76
CA ASP A 151 -8.67 12.55 -5.62
C ASP A 151 -7.51 12.69 -6.63
N LYS A 152 -6.90 13.87 -6.65
CA LYS A 152 -5.73 14.15 -7.49
C LYS A 152 -4.56 13.20 -7.21
N ARG A 153 -4.44 12.71 -5.97
CA ARG A 153 -3.37 11.79 -5.57
C ARG A 153 -3.57 10.42 -6.23
N THR A 154 -4.80 9.95 -6.30
CA THR A 154 -5.16 8.70 -6.98
C THR A 154 -4.80 8.75 -8.46
N LEU A 155 -5.15 9.86 -9.16
CA LEU A 155 -4.76 10.06 -10.55
C LEU A 155 -3.24 10.06 -10.75
N VAL A 156 -2.50 10.73 -9.87
CA VAL A 156 -1.03 10.72 -9.94
C VAL A 156 -0.48 9.29 -9.74
N ILE A 157 -1.04 8.51 -8.83
CA ILE A 157 -0.65 7.10 -8.63
C ILE A 157 -0.93 6.27 -9.89
N TRP A 158 -2.10 6.44 -10.52
CA TRP A 158 -2.45 5.76 -11.76
C TRP A 158 -1.53 6.15 -12.92
N MET A 159 -1.20 7.45 -13.06
CA MET A 159 -0.20 7.91 -14.03
C MET A 159 1.18 7.29 -13.79
N GLN A 160 1.62 7.23 -12.54
CA GLN A 160 2.91 6.61 -12.19
C GLN A 160 2.93 5.11 -12.54
N LYS A 161 1.85 4.39 -12.25
CA LYS A 161 1.71 2.97 -12.63
C LYS A 161 1.78 2.83 -14.15
N TRP A 162 1.01 3.63 -14.88
CA TRP A 162 0.99 3.60 -16.35
C TRP A 162 2.37 3.88 -16.96
N VAL A 163 3.09 4.91 -16.49
CA VAL A 163 4.46 5.20 -16.95
C VAL A 163 5.41 4.05 -16.64
N PHE A 164 5.27 3.41 -15.48
CA PHE A 164 6.11 2.28 -15.09
C PHE A 164 5.90 1.06 -15.97
N ASP A 165 4.67 0.83 -16.45
CA ASP A 165 4.33 -0.29 -17.33
C ASP A 165 4.79 -0.07 -18.79
N LEU A 166 5.17 1.18 -19.15
CA LEU A 166 5.71 1.52 -20.49
C LEU A 166 7.23 1.31 -20.61
N VAL A 167 7.95 1.14 -19.49
CA VAL A 167 9.42 0.99 -19.43
C VAL A 167 9.82 -0.46 -19.20
#